data_8212b6cd82ddb26db356142d2b8ba72f
#
_entry.id   8212b6cd82ddb26db356142d2b8ba72f
#
_cell.length_a   1.000
_cell.length_b   1.000
_cell.length_c   1.000
_cell.angle_alpha   90.00
_cell.angle_beta   90.00
_cell.angle_gamma   90.00
#
_symmetry.space_group_name_H-M   'P 1'
#
loop_
_entity.id
_entity.type
_entity.pdbx_description
1 polymer ?
#
loop_
_entity_poly.entity_id
_entity_poly.type
_entity_poly.pdbx_seq_one_letter_code
_entity_poly.pdbx_strand_id
1 'polypeptide(L)'
;MTNQRIGALTFVVRDYDEAIEFFTQKLQFDLLEDTPLDEHKRWVLVAPRGSTGTNLLLAKADSPTQELAIGNQTGGRVFLFLHTDDFWRDCNEMKTRGVKFAEEPRTESYGTVAVFFDLY
;
A
#
# COMPACT_ATOMS: atom_id res chain seq x y z
N MET A 1 16.11 5.45 -28.11
CA MET A 1 14.82 5.57 -27.44
C MET A 1 14.97 5.68 -25.93
N THR A 2 14.21 6.54 -25.33
CA THR A 2 14.25 6.71 -23.87
C THR A 2 13.06 5.99 -23.25
N ASN A 3 13.33 5.19 -22.22
CA ASN A 3 12.29 4.51 -21.45
C ASN A 3 12.40 4.95 -20.00
N GLN A 4 11.29 5.44 -19.49
CA GLN A 4 11.20 5.86 -18.09
C GLN A 4 9.97 5.25 -17.43
N ARG A 5 10.04 5.05 -16.14
CA ARG A 5 8.90 4.61 -15.34
C ARG A 5 9.07 5.13 -13.92
N ILE A 6 7.96 5.27 -13.22
CA ILE A 6 8.01 5.57 -11.79
C ILE A 6 8.31 4.26 -11.08
N GLY A 7 9.49 4.15 -10.50
CA GLY A 7 9.93 2.92 -9.85
C GLY A 7 9.28 2.70 -8.50
N ALA A 8 9.09 3.77 -7.72
CA ALA A 8 8.47 3.67 -6.41
C ALA A 8 7.82 4.99 -6.02
N LEU A 9 6.82 4.88 -5.14
CA LEU A 9 6.19 6.00 -4.46
C LEU A 9 6.40 5.82 -2.97
N THR A 10 6.66 6.91 -2.25
CA THR A 10 6.85 6.84 -0.81
C THR A 10 5.52 6.82 -0.07
N PHE A 11 5.39 5.87 0.84
CA PHE A 11 4.26 5.75 1.76
C PHE A 11 4.81 5.90 3.17
N VAL A 12 4.43 6.97 3.85
CA VAL A 12 4.94 7.27 5.20
C VAL A 12 4.24 6.39 6.21
N VAL A 13 5.01 5.73 7.08
CA VAL A 13 4.50 4.78 8.05
C VAL A 13 5.01 5.13 9.45
N ARG A 14 4.30 4.61 10.45
CA ARG A 14 4.69 4.79 11.84
C ARG A 14 5.81 3.83 12.22
N ASP A 15 5.80 2.63 11.69
CA ASP A 15 6.73 1.55 12.03
C ASP A 15 6.92 0.63 10.84
N TYR A 16 8.18 0.23 10.57
CA TYR A 16 8.46 -0.64 9.43
C TYR A 16 7.80 -2.00 9.55
N ASP A 17 7.98 -2.67 10.68
CA ASP A 17 7.50 -4.05 10.84
C ASP A 17 5.98 -4.13 10.84
N GLU A 18 5.33 -3.17 11.46
CA GLU A 18 3.88 -3.05 11.46
C GLU A 18 3.35 -2.89 10.03
N ALA A 19 3.99 -2.04 9.24
CA ALA A 19 3.58 -1.79 7.87
C ALA A 19 3.86 -3.00 6.97
N ILE A 20 5.03 -3.63 7.13
CA ILE A 20 5.35 -4.85 6.37
C ILE A 20 4.30 -5.91 6.66
N GLU A 21 3.93 -6.12 7.91
CA GLU A 21 2.93 -7.11 8.27
C GLU A 21 1.59 -6.82 7.60
N PHE A 22 1.14 -5.58 7.62
CA PHE A 22 -0.12 -5.22 6.98
C PHE A 22 -0.08 -5.50 5.47
N PHE A 23 0.92 -4.98 4.78
CA PHE A 23 0.98 -5.12 3.33
C PHE A 23 1.17 -6.57 2.90
N THR A 24 1.97 -7.34 3.61
CA THR A 24 2.24 -8.74 3.22
C THR A 24 1.17 -9.70 3.72
N GLN A 25 0.66 -9.54 4.93
CA GLN A 25 -0.28 -10.49 5.52
C GLN A 25 -1.74 -10.15 5.25
N LYS A 26 -2.09 -8.87 5.21
CA LYS A 26 -3.48 -8.43 4.99
C LYS A 26 -3.77 -8.22 3.51
N LEU A 27 -2.90 -7.54 2.80
CA LEU A 27 -3.08 -7.25 1.37
C LEU A 27 -2.40 -8.30 0.47
N GLN A 28 -1.57 -9.16 1.03
CA GLN A 28 -0.81 -10.18 0.30
C GLN A 28 0.12 -9.61 -0.76
N PHE A 29 0.68 -8.44 -0.47
CA PHE A 29 1.73 -7.87 -1.30
C PHE A 29 3.02 -8.66 -1.12
N ASP A 30 3.90 -8.57 -2.11
CA ASP A 30 5.23 -9.14 -2.03
C ASP A 30 6.17 -8.15 -1.34
N LEU A 31 7.00 -8.66 -0.43
CA LEU A 31 8.10 -7.88 0.12
C LEU A 31 9.29 -8.03 -0.82
N LEU A 32 9.63 -6.97 -1.52
CA LEU A 32 10.67 -7.01 -2.54
C LEU A 32 12.06 -6.77 -1.97
N GLU A 33 12.15 -5.90 -0.97
CA GLU A 33 13.42 -5.57 -0.36
C GLU A 33 13.21 -5.07 1.06
N ASP A 34 14.13 -5.42 1.96
CA ASP A 34 14.16 -4.94 3.33
C ASP A 34 15.61 -4.91 3.76
N THR A 35 16.27 -3.76 3.57
CA THR A 35 17.69 -3.59 3.79
C THR A 35 17.94 -2.49 4.80
N PRO A 36 18.62 -2.77 5.92
CA PRO A 36 18.99 -1.72 6.86
C PRO A 36 19.95 -0.72 6.19
N LEU A 37 19.69 0.56 6.38
CA LEU A 37 20.57 1.64 5.89
C LEU A 37 21.42 2.19 7.02
N ASP A 38 20.86 2.30 8.22
CA ASP A 38 21.56 2.69 9.44
C ASP A 38 20.76 2.15 10.64
N GLU A 39 21.04 2.65 11.84
CA GLU A 39 20.37 2.19 13.07
C GLU A 39 18.88 2.44 13.09
N HIS A 40 18.40 3.43 12.30
CA HIS A 40 17.02 3.90 12.36
C HIS A 40 16.29 3.79 11.03
N LYS A 41 17.00 3.66 9.91
CA LYS A 41 16.41 3.67 8.57
C LYS A 41 16.59 2.35 7.88
N ARG A 42 15.54 1.96 7.15
CA ARG A 42 15.54 0.75 6.34
C ARG A 42 15.02 1.10 4.94
N TRP A 43 15.51 0.38 3.96
CA TRP A 43 15.00 0.46 2.59
C TRP A 43 14.01 -0.68 2.41
N VAL A 44 12.72 -0.37 2.43
CA VAL A 44 11.66 -1.37 2.40
C VAL A 44 10.77 -1.13 1.20
N LEU A 45 10.71 -2.11 0.29
CA LEU A 45 9.85 -2.05 -0.89
C LEU A 45 8.83 -3.17 -0.84
N VAL A 46 7.57 -2.82 -1.09
CA VAL A 46 6.49 -3.79 -1.27
C VAL A 46 5.77 -3.50 -2.58
N ALA A 47 5.12 -4.51 -3.13
CA ALA A 47 4.36 -4.37 -4.36
C ALA A 47 3.19 -5.35 -4.37
N PRO A 48 2.11 -5.02 -5.10
CA PRO A 48 1.03 -5.98 -5.30
C PRO A 48 1.56 -7.29 -5.86
N ARG A 49 0.96 -8.39 -5.45
CA ARG A 49 1.36 -9.73 -5.88
C ARG A 49 1.36 -9.84 -7.40
N GLY A 50 2.50 -10.28 -7.94
CA GLY A 50 2.66 -10.44 -9.39
C GLY A 50 2.82 -9.14 -10.16
N SER A 51 2.96 -8.01 -9.49
CA SER A 51 3.10 -6.71 -10.14
C SER A 51 4.47 -6.56 -10.79
N THR A 52 4.48 -5.95 -11.98
CA THR A 52 5.70 -5.50 -12.65
C THR A 52 5.75 -3.97 -12.72
N GLY A 53 4.82 -3.30 -12.06
CA GLY A 53 4.69 -1.85 -12.10
C GLY A 53 5.42 -1.15 -10.95
N THR A 54 4.85 -0.02 -10.54
CA THR A 54 5.42 0.82 -9.49
C THR A 54 5.31 0.16 -8.12
N ASN A 55 6.37 0.27 -7.33
CA ASN A 55 6.42 -0.27 -5.97
C ASN A 55 6.07 0.81 -4.95
N LEU A 56 5.81 0.40 -3.71
CA LEU A 56 5.69 1.32 -2.59
C LEU A 56 6.95 1.23 -1.73
N LEU A 57 7.54 2.39 -1.46
CA LEU A 57 8.64 2.51 -0.50
C LEU A 57 8.02 2.87 0.84
N LEU A 58 8.15 1.98 1.81
CA LEU A 58 7.67 2.23 3.16
C LEU A 58 8.72 3.05 3.91
N ALA A 59 8.37 4.27 4.30
CA ALA A 59 9.30 5.19 4.94
C ALA A 59 8.79 5.57 6.33
N LYS A 60 9.55 5.20 7.35
CA LYS A 60 9.19 5.54 8.73
C LYS A 60 9.32 7.03 8.95
N ALA A 61 8.28 7.64 9.50
CA ALA A 61 8.29 9.06 9.83
C ALA A 61 9.40 9.36 10.84
N ASP A 62 10.20 10.39 10.56
CA ASP A 62 11.30 10.81 11.45
C ASP A 62 11.24 12.29 11.81
N SER A 63 10.09 12.93 11.60
CA SER A 63 9.86 14.32 11.96
C SER A 63 8.39 14.56 12.26
N PRO A 64 8.04 15.63 13.00
CA PRO A 64 6.63 15.96 13.26
C PRO A 64 5.82 16.16 11.97
N THR A 65 6.40 16.77 10.95
CA THR A 65 5.74 16.96 9.67
C THR A 65 5.44 15.64 8.99
N GLN A 66 6.39 14.71 9.02
CA GLN A 66 6.19 13.39 8.44
C GLN A 66 5.15 12.59 9.22
N GLU A 67 5.14 12.70 10.54
CA GLU A 67 4.14 12.02 11.37
C GLU A 67 2.72 12.45 11.02
N LEU A 68 2.52 13.70 10.63
CA LEU A 68 1.21 14.20 10.22
C LEU A 68 0.72 13.57 8.91
N ALA A 69 1.62 13.01 8.11
CA ALA A 69 1.25 12.35 6.86
C ALA A 69 0.75 10.91 7.08
N ILE A 70 1.03 10.32 8.25
CA ILE A 70 0.56 8.96 8.55
C ILE A 70 -0.96 8.97 8.59
N GLY A 71 -1.59 8.13 7.74
CA GLY A 71 -3.04 8.12 7.60
C GLY A 71 -3.61 9.30 6.83
N ASN A 72 -2.74 10.14 6.27
CA ASN A 72 -3.16 11.34 5.55
C ASN A 72 -2.19 11.66 4.41
N GLN A 73 -1.84 10.64 3.63
CA GLN A 73 -0.82 10.74 2.58
C GLN A 73 -1.15 11.80 1.53
N THR A 74 -2.43 11.95 1.22
CA THR A 74 -2.89 12.88 0.17
C THR A 74 -3.66 14.08 0.72
N GLY A 75 -3.79 14.19 2.03
CA GLY A 75 -4.59 15.25 2.63
C GLY A 75 -6.09 15.03 2.55
N GLY A 76 -6.55 13.81 2.32
CA GLY A 76 -7.97 13.50 2.32
C GLY A 76 -8.51 12.87 1.05
N ARG A 77 -7.63 12.54 0.11
CA ARG A 77 -8.03 11.85 -1.12
C ARG A 77 -7.57 10.40 -1.08
N VAL A 78 -8.09 9.59 -1.99
CA VAL A 78 -7.62 8.21 -2.16
C VAL A 78 -6.15 8.25 -2.55
N PHE A 79 -5.31 7.51 -1.82
CA PHE A 79 -3.87 7.52 -2.08
C PHE A 79 -3.49 6.65 -3.27
N LEU A 80 -4.01 5.41 -3.33
CA LEU A 80 -3.67 4.51 -4.42
C LEU A 80 -4.89 3.76 -4.92
N PHE A 81 -4.80 3.31 -6.16
CA PHE A 81 -5.83 2.51 -6.80
C PHE A 81 -5.21 1.15 -7.11
N LEU A 82 -5.71 0.13 -6.45
CA LEU A 82 -5.24 -1.23 -6.66
C LEU A 82 -6.13 -1.90 -7.70
N HIS A 83 -5.55 -2.23 -8.84
CA HIS A 83 -6.25 -2.94 -9.90
C HIS A 83 -6.02 -4.43 -9.75
N THR A 84 -7.03 -5.23 -10.03
CA THR A 84 -6.94 -6.68 -9.92
C THR A 84 -7.61 -7.35 -11.12
N ASP A 85 -7.16 -8.54 -11.45
CA ASP A 85 -7.78 -9.37 -12.47
C ASP A 85 -8.94 -10.21 -11.92
N ASP A 86 -9.14 -10.20 -10.60
CA ASP A 86 -10.22 -10.94 -9.95
C ASP A 86 -10.68 -10.21 -8.69
N PHE A 87 -11.63 -9.30 -8.90
CA PHE A 87 -12.11 -8.41 -7.84
C PHE A 87 -12.66 -9.19 -6.64
N TRP A 88 -13.54 -10.15 -6.89
CA TRP A 88 -14.23 -10.83 -5.80
C TRP A 88 -13.31 -11.75 -4.99
N ARG A 89 -12.36 -12.40 -5.66
CA ARG A 89 -11.34 -13.20 -4.96
C ARG A 89 -10.56 -12.33 -4.00
N ASP A 90 -10.03 -11.21 -4.49
CA ASP A 90 -9.18 -10.35 -3.68
C ASP A 90 -9.95 -9.64 -2.58
N CYS A 91 -11.15 -9.16 -2.89
CA CYS A 91 -12.01 -8.51 -1.90
C CYS A 91 -12.35 -9.47 -0.76
N ASN A 92 -12.71 -10.72 -1.08
CA ASN A 92 -13.05 -11.72 -0.08
C ASN A 92 -11.84 -12.12 0.76
N GLU A 93 -10.67 -12.29 0.15
CA GLU A 93 -9.44 -12.59 0.87
C GLU A 93 -9.06 -11.46 1.82
N MET A 94 -9.17 -10.22 1.38
CA MET A 94 -8.87 -9.05 2.22
C MET A 94 -9.80 -8.99 3.42
N LYS A 95 -11.09 -9.22 3.23
CA LYS A 95 -12.07 -9.24 4.32
C LYS A 95 -11.75 -10.36 5.32
N THR A 96 -11.42 -11.55 4.82
CA THR A 96 -11.05 -12.70 5.66
C THR A 96 -9.82 -12.39 6.49
N ARG A 97 -8.88 -11.61 5.97
CA ARG A 97 -7.66 -11.22 6.67
C ARG A 97 -7.82 -10.02 7.57
N GLY A 98 -9.02 -9.46 7.64
CA GLY A 98 -9.34 -8.39 8.56
C GLY A 98 -9.14 -6.97 8.00
N VAL A 99 -9.02 -6.82 6.70
CA VAL A 99 -8.98 -5.49 6.09
C VAL A 99 -10.37 -4.85 6.22
N LYS A 100 -10.39 -3.61 6.69
CA LYS A 100 -11.64 -2.87 6.86
C LYS A 100 -11.98 -2.13 5.59
N PHE A 101 -13.25 -2.21 5.18
CA PHE A 101 -13.74 -1.53 3.99
C PHE A 101 -14.57 -0.31 4.38
N ALA A 102 -14.37 0.77 3.64
CA ALA A 102 -15.11 2.02 3.87
C ALA A 102 -16.53 1.96 3.31
N GLU A 103 -16.74 1.16 2.28
CA GLU A 103 -18.04 0.99 1.65
C GLU A 103 -18.16 -0.39 1.02
N GLU A 104 -19.40 -0.81 0.79
CA GLU A 104 -19.66 -2.08 0.11
C GLU A 104 -19.26 -1.98 -1.36
N PRO A 105 -18.86 -3.11 -1.97
CA PRO A 105 -18.57 -3.13 -3.40
C PRO A 105 -19.76 -2.63 -4.22
N ARG A 106 -19.46 -1.84 -5.25
CA ARG A 106 -20.48 -1.34 -6.16
C ARG A 106 -20.03 -1.49 -7.60
N THR A 107 -20.99 -1.66 -8.50
CA THR A 107 -20.72 -1.76 -9.93
C THR A 107 -20.99 -0.43 -10.59
N GLU A 108 -19.99 0.10 -11.28
CA GLU A 108 -20.06 1.34 -12.03
C GLU A 108 -19.87 1.05 -13.51
N SER A 109 -20.08 2.05 -14.37
CA SER A 109 -19.89 1.88 -15.81
C SER A 109 -18.46 1.48 -16.20
N TYR A 110 -17.50 1.82 -15.35
CA TYR A 110 -16.08 1.51 -15.58
C TYR A 110 -15.59 0.26 -14.83
N GLY A 111 -16.46 -0.41 -14.08
CA GLY A 111 -16.11 -1.65 -13.40
C GLY A 111 -16.68 -1.76 -12.00
N THR A 112 -16.30 -2.81 -11.30
CA THR A 112 -16.68 -3.03 -9.91
C THR A 112 -15.59 -2.44 -9.01
N VAL A 113 -16.01 -1.69 -8.00
CA VAL A 113 -15.08 -0.98 -7.11
C VAL A 113 -15.48 -1.15 -5.65
N ALA A 114 -14.48 -1.06 -4.78
CA ALA A 114 -14.67 -0.98 -3.34
C ALA A 114 -13.56 -0.11 -2.77
N VAL A 115 -13.81 0.47 -1.62
CA VAL A 115 -12.82 1.30 -0.93
C VAL A 115 -12.48 0.64 0.39
N PHE A 116 -11.18 0.46 0.64
CA PHE A 116 -10.72 -0.12 1.89
C PHE A 116 -9.73 0.82 2.57
N PHE A 117 -9.54 0.59 3.87
CA PHE A 117 -8.57 1.36 4.66
C PHE A 117 -7.25 0.59 4.72
N ASP A 118 -6.14 1.34 4.73
CA ASP A 118 -4.86 0.76 5.13
C ASP A 118 -4.83 0.62 6.66
N LEU A 119 -3.64 0.42 7.23
CA LEU A 119 -3.55 0.19 8.67
C LEU A 119 -3.64 1.49 9.49
N TYR A 120 -3.61 2.63 8.86
CA TYR A 120 -3.70 3.92 9.51
C TYR A 120 -4.98 4.64 9.10
#